data_d2c152f4cb4d8e85163e52be096bea70
#
_entry.id   d2c152f4cb4d8e85163e52be096bea70
#
_cell.length_a   1.000
_cell.length_b   1.000
_cell.length_c   1.000
_cell.angle_alpha   90.00
_cell.angle_beta   90.00
_cell.angle_gamma   90.00
#
_symmetry.space_group_name_H-M   'P 1'
#
loop_
_entity.id
_entity.type
_entity.pdbx_description
1 polymer ?
#
loop_
_entity_poly.entity_id
_entity_poly.type
_entity_poly.pdbx_seq_one_letter_code
_entity_poly.pdbx_strand_id
1 'polypeptide(L)'
;MSQKLKVVTIGGGSSYTPELLEGFLKRYHELPVTELWLVDVEEGQEKLDIIHALCERMVEKAGVPMKVYKTLDRREALQGADFVTTQLRVGQLKAREKDERIPLSHGYLGQETNGAGGLFKGLRTIPVIFDIVKDVQEICPDAWIINFTNPAGMVTEAVYRHTSFKRFIGVCNIPIGMKMFITDVLQLSPSDELNIDLFGLNHLVFVRDVLVNGVSRFDELLDGVASGRLTANSVKNIFDLPFSEGLIRSLRLIPCSYLLYYFKPKEMLAIEMGEYYKGGARAQVVQKVEKQLFELYKNPDLNVKPKELEQRGGAYYSDAACEVINAIYNDKQTEHYVNIPHHGHVDNIPADWAVEMSCTLGRDGAKPTPRITHFDEKVLGLIYTIKGFEVAASQAAISGELNDVLLALNLSPLIHSDRDAEQLAREMILAHEKWLPNFAATIEKLKS
;
A
#
# COMPACT_ATOMS: atom_id res chain seq x y z
N MET A 1 -11.35 12.27 32.81
CA MET A 1 -12.15 11.65 31.72
C MET A 1 -11.14 11.07 30.76
N SER A 2 -11.16 9.76 30.46
CA SER A 2 -10.28 9.20 29.43
C SER A 2 -10.61 9.91 28.11
N GLN A 3 -9.59 10.41 27.44
CA GLN A 3 -9.74 11.10 26.17
C GLN A 3 -10.35 10.07 25.19
N LYS A 4 -11.47 10.44 24.57
CA LYS A 4 -12.19 9.56 23.63
C LYS A 4 -11.33 9.49 22.37
N LEU A 5 -10.93 8.28 21.93
CA LEU A 5 -10.18 8.06 20.70
C LEU A 5 -11.04 7.27 19.72
N LYS A 6 -11.39 7.91 18.61
CA LYS A 6 -12.23 7.33 17.56
C LYS A 6 -11.43 7.08 16.28
N VAL A 7 -11.43 5.82 15.84
CA VAL A 7 -10.84 5.41 14.57
C VAL A 7 -11.93 4.96 13.60
N VAL A 8 -11.89 5.45 12.37
CA VAL A 8 -12.79 5.07 11.29
C VAL A 8 -12.00 4.28 10.24
N THR A 9 -12.44 3.07 9.91
CA THR A 9 -11.81 2.22 8.89
C THR A 9 -12.71 2.13 7.67
N ILE A 10 -12.31 2.75 6.56
CA ILE A 10 -13.01 2.71 5.27
C ILE A 10 -12.50 1.53 4.45
N GLY A 11 -13.41 0.64 4.04
CA GLY A 11 -13.13 -0.72 3.60
C GLY A 11 -13.16 -1.69 4.79
N GLY A 12 -14.07 -1.44 5.74
CA GLY A 12 -14.20 -2.19 7.01
C GLY A 12 -14.52 -3.67 6.84
N GLY A 13 -15.19 -4.07 5.74
CA GLY A 13 -15.42 -5.45 5.36
C GLY A 13 -14.21 -6.19 4.79
N SER A 14 -13.03 -5.58 4.78
CA SER A 14 -11.79 -6.22 4.33
C SER A 14 -11.41 -7.42 5.19
N SER A 15 -10.93 -8.50 4.55
CA SER A 15 -10.38 -9.66 5.26
C SER A 15 -9.20 -9.33 6.18
N TYR A 16 -8.58 -8.14 6.06
CA TYR A 16 -7.49 -7.67 6.93
C TYR A 16 -7.98 -6.96 8.21
N THR A 17 -9.25 -6.60 8.31
CA THR A 17 -9.76 -5.86 9.48
C THR A 17 -9.51 -6.57 10.81
N PRO A 18 -9.60 -7.91 10.93
CA PRO A 18 -9.25 -8.60 12.18
C PRO A 18 -7.78 -8.42 12.60
N GLU A 19 -6.85 -8.30 11.64
CA GLU A 19 -5.45 -8.00 11.94
C GLU A 19 -5.27 -6.57 12.42
N LEU A 20 -5.94 -5.61 11.78
CA LEU A 20 -5.91 -4.21 12.23
C LEU A 20 -6.45 -4.07 13.66
N LEU A 21 -7.58 -4.71 13.95
CA LEU A 21 -8.14 -4.73 15.32
C LEU A 21 -7.17 -5.38 16.32
N GLU A 22 -6.57 -6.53 15.98
CA GLU A 22 -5.56 -7.18 16.84
C GLU A 22 -4.43 -6.21 17.17
N GLY A 23 -3.98 -5.40 16.20
CA GLY A 23 -2.96 -4.37 16.40
C GLY A 23 -3.38 -3.30 17.42
N PHE A 24 -4.64 -2.84 17.39
CA PHE A 24 -5.17 -1.91 18.39
C PHE A 24 -5.31 -2.58 19.77
N LEU A 25 -5.79 -3.81 19.83
CA LEU A 25 -5.95 -4.54 21.09
C LEU A 25 -4.62 -4.80 21.79
N LYS A 26 -3.58 -5.18 21.06
CA LYS A 26 -2.22 -5.37 21.60
C LYS A 26 -1.62 -4.10 22.20
N ARG A 27 -2.00 -2.94 21.66
CA ARG A 27 -1.48 -1.62 22.08
C ARG A 27 -2.46 -0.82 22.92
N TYR A 28 -3.54 -1.44 23.41
CA TYR A 28 -4.64 -0.74 24.08
C TYR A 28 -4.19 0.10 25.28
N HIS A 29 -3.17 -0.35 26.01
CA HIS A 29 -2.62 0.37 27.18
C HIS A 29 -1.98 1.73 26.83
N GLU A 30 -1.48 1.89 25.63
CA GLU A 30 -0.86 3.14 25.14
C GLU A 30 -1.67 3.84 24.02
N LEU A 31 -2.49 3.11 23.31
CA LEU A 31 -3.39 3.59 22.25
C LEU A 31 -4.84 3.17 22.56
N PRO A 32 -5.51 3.84 23.51
CA PRO A 32 -6.80 3.42 24.03
C PRO A 32 -7.96 3.81 23.09
N VAL A 33 -8.08 3.11 21.96
CA VAL A 33 -9.18 3.29 21.01
C VAL A 33 -10.50 2.93 21.69
N THR A 34 -11.37 3.92 21.86
CA THR A 34 -12.69 3.75 22.49
C THR A 34 -13.78 3.41 21.50
N GLU A 35 -13.66 3.87 20.26
CA GLU A 35 -14.61 3.60 19.17
C GLU A 35 -13.85 3.22 17.89
N LEU A 36 -14.17 2.05 17.34
CA LEU A 36 -13.75 1.61 16.03
C LEU A 36 -14.98 1.53 15.11
N TRP A 37 -15.01 2.37 14.07
CA TRP A 37 -16.08 2.39 13.10
C TRP A 37 -15.65 1.71 11.80
N LEU A 38 -16.37 0.66 11.39
CA LEU A 38 -16.15 -0.07 10.15
C LEU A 38 -17.13 0.43 9.10
N VAL A 39 -16.60 1.01 8.03
CA VAL A 39 -17.38 1.58 6.93
C VAL A 39 -17.13 0.79 5.67
N ASP A 40 -18.19 0.41 4.96
CA ASP A 40 -18.07 -0.21 3.64
C ASP A 40 -19.18 0.30 2.71
N VAL A 41 -19.21 -0.21 1.49
CA VAL A 41 -20.25 0.07 0.51
C VAL A 41 -21.31 -1.05 0.48
N GLU A 42 -22.45 -0.83 -0.15
CA GLU A 42 -23.54 -1.80 -0.22
C GLU A 42 -23.08 -3.17 -0.75
N GLU A 43 -22.22 -3.19 -1.78
CA GLU A 43 -21.67 -4.45 -2.32
C GLU A 43 -20.73 -5.19 -1.33
N GLY A 44 -20.27 -4.52 -0.28
CA GLY A 44 -19.43 -5.07 0.80
C GLY A 44 -20.21 -5.46 2.06
N GLN A 45 -21.52 -5.20 2.14
CA GLN A 45 -22.30 -5.33 3.38
C GLN A 45 -22.22 -6.71 4.02
N GLU A 46 -22.38 -7.80 3.25
CA GLU A 46 -22.29 -9.16 3.81
C GLU A 46 -20.90 -9.39 4.49
N LYS A 47 -19.82 -8.96 3.86
CA LYS A 47 -18.48 -9.06 4.43
C LYS A 47 -18.35 -8.19 5.67
N LEU A 48 -18.87 -6.97 5.63
CA LEU A 48 -18.87 -6.05 6.76
C LEU A 48 -19.59 -6.65 7.98
N ASP A 49 -20.73 -7.29 7.78
CA ASP A 49 -21.49 -7.95 8.85
C ASP A 49 -20.69 -9.08 9.51
N ILE A 50 -20.05 -9.92 8.70
CA ILE A 50 -19.23 -11.04 9.20
C ILE A 50 -18.01 -10.51 9.97
N ILE A 51 -17.32 -9.50 9.45
CA ILE A 51 -16.14 -8.88 10.07
C ILE A 51 -16.53 -8.19 11.38
N HIS A 52 -17.62 -7.42 11.38
CA HIS A 52 -18.11 -6.74 12.58
C HIS A 52 -18.36 -7.76 13.71
N ALA A 53 -19.10 -8.85 13.45
CA ALA A 53 -19.38 -9.87 14.43
C ALA A 53 -18.10 -10.54 14.99
N LEU A 54 -17.07 -10.79 14.14
CA LEU A 54 -15.78 -11.28 14.61
C LEU A 54 -15.07 -10.22 15.48
N CYS A 55 -15.08 -8.96 15.07
CA CYS A 55 -14.45 -7.88 15.81
C CYS A 55 -15.07 -7.71 17.22
N GLU A 56 -16.39 -7.81 17.36
CA GLU A 56 -17.06 -7.79 18.67
C GLU A 56 -16.57 -8.93 19.57
N ARG A 57 -16.48 -10.17 19.06
CA ARG A 57 -15.95 -11.32 19.80
C ARG A 57 -14.48 -11.16 20.22
N MET A 58 -13.67 -10.54 19.35
CA MET A 58 -12.27 -10.26 19.66
C MET A 58 -12.12 -9.21 20.77
N VAL A 59 -12.94 -8.15 20.75
CA VAL A 59 -12.96 -7.10 21.79
C VAL A 59 -13.46 -7.67 23.13
N GLU A 60 -14.54 -8.46 23.11
CA GLU A 60 -15.05 -9.14 24.30
C GLU A 60 -13.97 -10.03 24.95
N LYS A 61 -13.28 -10.84 24.14
CA LYS A 61 -12.18 -11.68 24.64
C LYS A 61 -11.03 -10.87 25.23
N ALA A 62 -10.70 -9.73 24.62
CA ALA A 62 -9.64 -8.85 25.11
C ALA A 62 -10.01 -8.13 26.40
N GLY A 63 -11.31 -8.03 26.75
CA GLY A 63 -11.79 -7.41 27.97
C GLY A 63 -11.54 -5.89 28.05
N VAL A 64 -11.43 -5.22 26.90
CA VAL A 64 -11.18 -3.77 26.83
C VAL A 64 -12.47 -3.00 26.53
N PRO A 65 -12.65 -1.75 27.03
CA PRO A 65 -13.87 -0.97 26.85
C PRO A 65 -13.92 -0.29 25.46
N MET A 66 -13.54 -1.00 24.41
CA MET A 66 -13.67 -0.55 23.01
C MET A 66 -15.05 -0.95 22.49
N LYS A 67 -15.66 -0.07 21.70
CA LYS A 67 -16.89 -0.38 20.97
C LYS A 67 -16.61 -0.44 19.47
N VAL A 68 -17.13 -1.47 18.81
CA VAL A 68 -17.05 -1.62 17.36
C VAL A 68 -18.42 -1.28 16.76
N TYR A 69 -18.41 -0.40 15.77
CA TYR A 69 -19.60 0.01 15.03
C TYR A 69 -19.43 -0.34 13.56
N LYS A 70 -20.55 -0.51 12.85
CA LYS A 70 -20.56 -0.66 11.39
C LYS A 70 -21.62 0.24 10.77
N THR A 71 -21.31 0.77 9.58
CA THR A 71 -22.27 1.57 8.81
C THR A 71 -21.90 1.57 7.33
N LEU A 72 -22.87 1.85 6.47
CA LEU A 72 -22.66 2.17 5.06
C LEU A 72 -22.60 3.68 4.82
N ASP A 73 -22.95 4.48 5.83
CA ASP A 73 -22.84 5.95 5.79
C ASP A 73 -21.49 6.41 6.34
N ARG A 74 -20.55 6.69 5.42
CA ARG A 74 -19.23 7.20 5.76
C ARG A 74 -19.31 8.52 6.52
N ARG A 75 -20.24 9.40 6.17
CA ARG A 75 -20.35 10.72 6.78
C ARG A 75 -20.81 10.63 8.24
N GLU A 76 -21.68 9.67 8.57
CA GLU A 76 -22.03 9.35 9.96
C GLU A 76 -20.80 8.90 10.75
N ALA A 77 -20.03 7.96 10.21
CA ALA A 77 -18.85 7.43 10.87
C ALA A 77 -17.78 8.51 11.14
N LEU A 78 -17.61 9.46 10.23
CA LEU A 78 -16.59 10.51 10.32
C LEU A 78 -16.85 11.55 11.43
N GLN A 79 -18.07 11.65 11.97
CA GLN A 79 -18.38 12.60 13.05
C GLN A 79 -17.48 12.37 14.28
N GLY A 80 -16.61 13.33 14.57
CA GLY A 80 -15.66 13.27 15.70
C GLY A 80 -14.57 12.22 15.57
N ALA A 81 -14.20 11.81 14.36
CA ALA A 81 -13.08 10.92 14.12
C ALA A 81 -11.74 11.64 14.39
N ASP A 82 -10.82 10.92 15.04
CA ASP A 82 -9.44 11.36 15.26
C ASP A 82 -8.51 10.81 14.16
N PHE A 83 -8.78 9.58 13.71
CA PHE A 83 -8.03 8.90 12.65
C PHE A 83 -8.97 8.20 11.68
N VAL A 84 -8.61 8.23 10.42
CA VAL A 84 -9.29 7.52 9.33
C VAL A 84 -8.28 6.60 8.67
N THR A 85 -8.53 5.28 8.69
CA THR A 85 -7.72 4.31 7.93
C THR A 85 -8.45 3.93 6.66
N THR A 86 -7.74 3.80 5.54
CA THR A 86 -8.31 3.36 4.27
C THR A 86 -7.65 2.06 3.81
N GLN A 87 -8.47 1.05 3.55
CA GLN A 87 -8.05 -0.27 3.06
C GLN A 87 -9.00 -0.83 2.00
N LEU A 88 -9.55 0.06 1.20
CA LEU A 88 -10.56 -0.25 0.21
C LEU A 88 -9.97 -0.83 -1.09
N ARG A 89 -10.80 -1.53 -1.84
CA ARG A 89 -10.49 -2.03 -3.18
C ARG A 89 -11.70 -1.82 -4.10
N VAL A 90 -11.66 -0.77 -4.90
CA VAL A 90 -12.72 -0.47 -5.87
C VAL A 90 -12.79 -1.60 -6.90
N GLY A 91 -13.99 -2.17 -7.09
CA GLY A 91 -14.22 -3.32 -7.96
C GLY A 91 -13.78 -4.66 -7.37
N GLN A 92 -13.36 -4.69 -6.10
CA GLN A 92 -13.00 -5.91 -5.36
C GLN A 92 -12.01 -6.81 -6.11
N LEU A 93 -12.06 -8.13 -5.91
CA LEU A 93 -11.19 -9.10 -6.58
C LEU A 93 -11.55 -9.32 -8.06
N LYS A 94 -12.78 -8.98 -8.46
CA LYS A 94 -13.19 -9.05 -9.87
C LYS A 94 -12.43 -8.06 -10.75
N ALA A 95 -12.24 -6.82 -10.27
CA ALA A 95 -11.41 -5.85 -10.97
C ALA A 95 -9.93 -6.25 -10.96
N ARG A 96 -9.42 -6.74 -9.82
CA ARG A 96 -8.05 -7.23 -9.72
C ARG A 96 -7.74 -8.35 -10.71
N GLU A 97 -8.67 -9.28 -10.93
CA GLU A 97 -8.50 -10.34 -11.91
C GLU A 97 -8.26 -9.77 -13.31
N LYS A 98 -9.00 -8.73 -13.69
CA LYS A 98 -8.81 -8.03 -14.96
C LYS A 98 -7.47 -7.28 -15.01
N ASP A 99 -7.09 -6.60 -13.91
CA ASP A 99 -5.79 -5.93 -13.79
C ASP A 99 -4.61 -6.85 -14.04
N GLU A 100 -4.72 -8.12 -13.66
CA GLU A 100 -3.66 -9.11 -13.83
C GLU A 100 -3.76 -9.83 -15.17
N ARG A 101 -4.95 -10.30 -15.55
CA ARG A 101 -5.11 -11.19 -16.71
C ARG A 101 -5.06 -10.48 -18.06
N ILE A 102 -5.57 -9.25 -18.16
CA ILE A 102 -5.56 -8.54 -19.45
C ILE A 102 -4.12 -8.22 -19.88
N PRO A 103 -3.25 -7.60 -19.05
CA PRO A 103 -1.86 -7.41 -19.44
C PRO A 103 -1.13 -8.71 -19.79
N LEU A 104 -1.35 -9.80 -19.04
CA LEU A 104 -0.76 -11.11 -19.33
C LEU A 104 -1.18 -11.65 -20.70
N SER A 105 -2.44 -11.45 -21.11
CA SER A 105 -2.92 -11.89 -22.45
C SER A 105 -2.23 -11.13 -23.59
N HIS A 106 -1.69 -9.94 -23.32
CA HIS A 106 -0.90 -9.13 -24.24
C HIS A 106 0.63 -9.36 -24.09
N GLY A 107 1.06 -10.28 -23.23
CA GLY A 107 2.49 -10.56 -23.00
C GLY A 107 3.20 -9.56 -22.08
N TYR A 108 2.44 -8.81 -21.27
CA TYR A 108 2.94 -7.88 -20.28
C TYR A 108 2.69 -8.37 -18.86
N LEU A 109 3.48 -7.87 -17.90
CA LEU A 109 3.33 -8.21 -16.48
C LEU A 109 1.93 -7.90 -15.94
N GLY A 110 1.32 -8.90 -15.32
CA GLY A 110 -0.01 -8.86 -14.72
C GLY A 110 0.02 -8.53 -13.23
N GLN A 111 0.46 -7.33 -12.90
CA GLN A 111 0.66 -6.86 -11.52
C GLN A 111 -0.41 -5.84 -11.11
N GLU A 112 -1.01 -6.02 -9.93
CA GLU A 112 -2.11 -5.15 -9.47
C GLU A 112 -1.69 -3.73 -9.02
N THR A 113 -0.38 -3.47 -8.86
CA THR A 113 0.13 -2.19 -8.31
C THR A 113 1.17 -1.53 -9.18
N ASN A 114 1.71 -2.23 -10.18
CA ASN A 114 2.70 -1.73 -11.13
C ASN A 114 2.19 -1.92 -12.57
N GLY A 115 2.77 -1.20 -13.53
CA GLY A 115 2.42 -1.33 -14.94
C GLY A 115 0.95 -1.02 -15.24
N ALA A 116 0.38 -1.68 -16.25
CA ALA A 116 -0.99 -1.44 -16.69
C ALA A 116 -2.03 -1.75 -15.59
N GLY A 117 -1.88 -2.85 -14.87
CA GLY A 117 -2.80 -3.20 -13.77
C GLY A 117 -2.76 -2.19 -12.64
N GLY A 118 -1.56 -1.71 -12.26
CA GLY A 118 -1.38 -0.65 -11.28
C GLY A 118 -2.02 0.67 -11.70
N LEU A 119 -1.86 1.04 -12.98
CA LEU A 119 -2.53 2.21 -13.54
C LEU A 119 -4.05 2.11 -13.37
N PHE A 120 -4.67 1.05 -13.88
CA PHE A 120 -6.13 0.91 -13.84
C PHE A 120 -6.68 0.79 -12.42
N LYS A 121 -5.93 0.20 -11.51
CA LYS A 121 -6.26 0.25 -10.07
C LYS A 121 -6.22 1.69 -9.54
N GLY A 122 -5.24 2.48 -9.93
CA GLY A 122 -5.15 3.91 -9.60
C GLY A 122 -6.33 4.72 -10.15
N LEU A 123 -6.65 4.54 -11.43
CA LEU A 123 -7.72 5.28 -12.13
C LEU A 123 -9.09 5.16 -11.43
N ARG A 124 -9.41 3.98 -10.86
CA ARG A 124 -10.67 3.78 -10.16
C ARG A 124 -10.60 4.07 -8.67
N THR A 125 -9.40 4.12 -8.08
CA THR A 125 -9.20 4.33 -6.64
C THR A 125 -9.07 5.82 -6.28
N ILE A 126 -8.34 6.59 -7.07
CA ILE A 126 -8.06 8.01 -6.80
C ILE A 126 -9.34 8.84 -6.65
N PRO A 127 -10.36 8.75 -7.54
CA PRO A 127 -11.60 9.51 -7.35
C PRO A 127 -12.31 9.20 -6.03
N VAL A 128 -12.35 7.92 -5.63
CA VAL A 128 -12.97 7.50 -4.36
C VAL A 128 -12.20 8.06 -3.15
N ILE A 129 -10.87 8.09 -3.22
CA ILE A 129 -10.05 8.71 -2.17
C ILE A 129 -10.28 10.21 -2.10
N PHE A 130 -10.46 10.89 -3.22
CA PHE A 130 -10.79 12.33 -3.24
C PHE A 130 -12.13 12.61 -2.56
N ASP A 131 -13.14 11.78 -2.78
CA ASP A 131 -14.43 11.90 -2.09
C ASP A 131 -14.29 11.66 -0.57
N ILE A 132 -13.43 10.71 -0.16
CA ILE A 132 -13.13 10.48 1.25
C ILE A 132 -12.41 11.70 1.85
N VAL A 133 -11.39 12.21 1.18
CA VAL A 133 -10.64 13.41 1.62
C VAL A 133 -11.59 14.61 1.77
N LYS A 134 -12.49 14.82 0.81
CA LYS A 134 -13.49 15.88 0.86
C LYS A 134 -14.39 15.75 2.10
N ASP A 135 -14.92 14.56 2.35
CA ASP A 135 -15.77 14.33 3.52
C ASP A 135 -15.00 14.53 4.84
N VAL A 136 -13.74 14.10 4.91
CA VAL A 136 -12.88 14.34 6.10
C VAL A 136 -12.63 15.82 6.30
N GLN A 137 -12.33 16.58 5.23
CA GLN A 137 -12.13 18.03 5.32
C GLN A 137 -13.39 18.78 5.81
N GLU A 138 -14.58 18.31 5.44
CA GLU A 138 -15.84 18.92 5.84
C GLU A 138 -16.26 18.55 7.28
N ILE A 139 -16.00 17.31 7.72
CA ILE A 139 -16.62 16.75 8.93
C ILE A 139 -15.63 16.65 10.10
N CYS A 140 -14.39 16.27 9.84
CA CYS A 140 -13.35 16.07 10.84
C CYS A 140 -11.97 16.55 10.34
N PRO A 141 -11.79 17.86 10.04
CA PRO A 141 -10.60 18.39 9.35
C PRO A 141 -9.30 18.17 10.11
N ASP A 142 -9.35 17.91 11.41
CA ASP A 142 -8.18 17.61 12.23
C ASP A 142 -7.77 16.15 12.25
N ALA A 143 -8.60 15.25 11.70
CA ALA A 143 -8.30 13.82 11.61
C ALA A 143 -7.15 13.56 10.64
N TRP A 144 -6.30 12.58 10.99
CA TRP A 144 -5.30 12.04 10.08
C TRP A 144 -5.88 10.92 9.23
N ILE A 145 -5.60 10.95 7.92
CA ILE A 145 -5.86 9.81 7.04
C ILE A 145 -4.59 8.97 6.92
N ILE A 146 -4.66 7.72 7.35
CA ILE A 146 -3.60 6.71 7.19
C ILE A 146 -4.02 5.77 6.07
N ASN A 147 -3.39 5.93 4.90
CA ASN A 147 -3.81 5.26 3.68
C ASN A 147 -3.01 3.99 3.40
N PHE A 148 -3.67 2.84 3.47
CA PHE A 148 -3.17 1.54 2.97
C PHE A 148 -3.69 1.18 1.59
N THR A 149 -4.62 1.98 1.06
CA THR A 149 -5.21 1.68 -0.24
C THR A 149 -4.19 1.83 -1.34
N ASN A 150 -3.94 0.74 -2.05
CA ASN A 150 -2.98 0.68 -3.15
C ASN A 150 -3.58 1.16 -4.48
N PRO A 151 -2.74 1.70 -5.39
CA PRO A 151 -1.29 1.97 -5.28
C PRO A 151 -0.99 3.14 -4.33
N ALA A 152 -0.39 2.85 -3.15
CA ALA A 152 -0.31 3.84 -2.08
C ALA A 152 0.52 5.08 -2.44
N GLY A 153 1.62 4.93 -3.18
CA GLY A 153 2.44 6.06 -3.67
C GLY A 153 1.67 6.96 -4.62
N MET A 154 1.07 6.37 -5.67
CA MET A 154 0.28 7.09 -6.66
C MET A 154 -0.93 7.81 -6.02
N VAL A 155 -1.61 7.17 -5.07
CA VAL A 155 -2.74 7.76 -4.32
C VAL A 155 -2.25 8.93 -3.46
N THR A 156 -1.12 8.78 -2.76
CA THR A 156 -0.53 9.85 -1.95
C THR A 156 -0.13 11.03 -2.82
N GLU A 157 0.56 10.78 -3.95
CA GLU A 157 0.91 11.81 -4.93
C GLU A 157 -0.34 12.56 -5.42
N ALA A 158 -1.39 11.82 -5.80
CA ALA A 158 -2.64 12.41 -6.28
C ALA A 158 -3.31 13.31 -5.22
N VAL A 159 -3.39 12.87 -3.97
CA VAL A 159 -4.00 13.66 -2.89
C VAL A 159 -3.25 14.98 -2.67
N TYR A 160 -1.92 14.94 -2.56
CA TYR A 160 -1.14 16.14 -2.32
C TYR A 160 -1.09 17.09 -3.53
N ARG A 161 -1.14 16.56 -4.74
CA ARG A 161 -1.10 17.33 -5.99
C ARG A 161 -2.43 18.01 -6.30
N HIS A 162 -3.55 17.35 -6.03
CA HIS A 162 -4.86 17.77 -6.52
C HIS A 162 -5.84 18.20 -5.40
N THR A 163 -5.44 18.12 -4.12
CA THR A 163 -6.24 18.56 -2.98
C THR A 163 -5.45 19.49 -2.07
N SER A 164 -6.16 20.23 -1.21
CA SER A 164 -5.54 21.06 -0.16
C SER A 164 -5.27 20.30 1.14
N PHE A 165 -5.68 19.04 1.25
CA PHE A 165 -5.57 18.24 2.48
C PHE A 165 -4.12 17.85 2.77
N LYS A 166 -3.66 18.07 4.02
CA LYS A 166 -2.26 17.86 4.40
C LYS A 166 -2.05 16.80 5.50
N ARG A 167 -3.14 16.31 6.11
CA ARG A 167 -3.08 15.27 7.14
C ARG A 167 -3.27 13.87 6.54
N PHE A 168 -2.48 13.55 5.51
CA PHE A 168 -2.54 12.30 4.76
C PHE A 168 -1.17 11.61 4.77
N ILE A 169 -1.12 10.36 5.20
CA ILE A 169 0.10 9.55 5.21
C ILE A 169 -0.19 8.24 4.48
N GLY A 170 0.55 7.97 3.41
CA GLY A 170 0.54 6.68 2.74
C GLY A 170 1.46 5.70 3.45
N VAL A 171 1.00 4.47 3.66
CA VAL A 171 1.77 3.42 4.32
C VAL A 171 1.76 2.12 3.52
N CYS A 172 2.83 1.36 3.65
CA CYS A 172 3.02 0.07 3.00
C CYS A 172 3.69 -0.91 3.96
N ASN A 173 3.40 -2.19 3.81
CA ASN A 173 4.07 -3.24 4.59
C ASN A 173 5.46 -3.62 4.04
N ILE A 174 5.84 -3.18 2.83
CA ILE A 174 7.15 -3.48 2.24
C ILE A 174 8.31 -2.98 3.10
N PRO A 175 8.37 -1.70 3.53
CA PRO A 175 9.45 -1.24 4.37
C PRO A 175 9.55 -1.98 5.70
N ILE A 176 8.41 -2.37 6.29
CA ILE A 176 8.40 -3.15 7.54
C ILE A 176 8.94 -4.55 7.29
N GLY A 177 8.52 -5.19 6.18
CA GLY A 177 9.10 -6.46 5.76
C GLY A 177 10.60 -6.38 5.53
N MET A 178 11.10 -5.29 4.92
CA MET A 178 12.54 -5.05 4.78
C MET A 178 13.23 -4.89 6.14
N LYS A 179 12.61 -4.15 7.08
CA LYS A 179 13.14 -4.02 8.45
C LYS A 179 13.24 -5.38 9.15
N MET A 180 12.21 -6.22 9.07
CA MET A 180 12.24 -7.57 9.65
C MET A 180 13.31 -8.44 9.01
N PHE A 181 13.43 -8.41 7.68
CA PHE A 181 14.48 -9.10 6.96
C PHE A 181 15.89 -8.65 7.41
N ILE A 182 16.13 -7.34 7.55
CA ILE A 182 17.40 -6.79 8.03
C ILE A 182 17.68 -7.25 9.47
N THR A 183 16.67 -7.24 10.32
CA THR A 183 16.76 -7.74 11.71
C THR A 183 17.22 -9.19 11.75
N ASP A 184 16.62 -10.03 10.91
CA ASP A 184 16.97 -11.47 10.84
C ASP A 184 18.38 -11.69 10.26
N VAL A 185 18.73 -10.98 9.18
CA VAL A 185 20.07 -11.08 8.54
C VAL A 185 21.19 -10.70 9.49
N LEU A 186 21.01 -9.58 10.20
CA LEU A 186 22.02 -9.07 11.13
C LEU A 186 21.92 -9.69 12.51
N GLN A 187 20.99 -10.65 12.72
CA GLN A 187 20.75 -11.36 13.98
C GLN A 187 20.57 -10.39 15.17
N LEU A 188 19.76 -9.34 14.98
CA LEU A 188 19.55 -8.30 15.98
C LEU A 188 18.69 -8.81 17.13
N SER A 189 19.02 -8.37 18.34
CA SER A 189 18.21 -8.60 19.53
C SER A 189 17.11 -7.54 19.68
N PRO A 190 16.05 -7.78 20.46
CA PRO A 190 15.02 -6.78 20.75
C PRO A 190 15.51 -5.50 21.44
N SER A 191 16.70 -5.53 22.02
CA SER A 191 17.34 -4.36 22.67
C SER A 191 18.19 -3.52 21.72
N ASP A 192 18.43 -4.00 20.48
CA ASP A 192 19.21 -3.24 19.49
C ASP A 192 18.35 -2.17 18.83
N GLU A 193 18.85 -0.96 18.79
CA GLU A 193 18.24 0.14 18.05
C GLU A 193 18.63 0.02 16.58
N LEU A 194 17.64 -0.12 15.69
CA LEU A 194 17.82 -0.21 14.24
C LEU A 194 17.22 1.01 13.55
N ASN A 195 18.08 1.80 12.91
CA ASN A 195 17.70 2.87 11.99
C ASN A 195 18.07 2.49 10.56
N ILE A 196 17.20 2.74 9.61
CA ILE A 196 17.38 2.36 8.21
C ILE A 196 17.28 3.59 7.32
N ASP A 197 18.29 3.83 6.49
CA ASP A 197 18.22 4.84 5.44
C ASP A 197 17.47 4.26 4.23
N LEU A 198 16.14 4.28 4.30
CA LEU A 198 15.25 3.84 3.23
C LEU A 198 14.73 5.04 2.44
N PHE A 199 14.78 4.96 1.10
CA PHE A 199 14.32 6.02 0.21
C PHE A 199 13.83 5.49 -1.13
N GLY A 200 12.96 6.25 -1.80
CA GLY A 200 12.45 5.95 -3.13
C GLY A 200 10.99 6.32 -3.32
N LEU A 201 10.26 5.51 -4.09
CA LEU A 201 8.82 5.59 -4.26
C LEU A 201 8.17 4.32 -3.71
N ASN A 202 6.88 4.36 -3.42
CA ASN A 202 6.17 3.16 -3.00
C ASN A 202 6.36 2.01 -4.01
N HIS A 203 6.72 0.82 -3.53
CA HIS A 203 7.11 -0.34 -4.34
C HIS A 203 8.38 -0.14 -5.20
N LEU A 204 9.14 0.91 -4.96
CA LEU A 204 10.41 1.21 -5.62
C LEU A 204 11.36 1.87 -4.62
N VAL A 205 11.58 1.20 -3.48
CA VAL A 205 12.45 1.69 -2.41
C VAL A 205 13.76 0.92 -2.33
N PHE A 206 14.76 1.63 -1.86
CA PHE A 206 16.12 1.16 -1.64
C PHE A 206 16.55 1.44 -0.21
N VAL A 207 17.38 0.55 0.36
CA VAL A 207 18.13 0.81 1.59
C VAL A 207 19.57 1.15 1.24
N ARG A 208 20.02 2.32 1.70
CA ARG A 208 21.39 2.82 1.47
C ARG A 208 22.31 2.55 2.65
N ASP A 209 21.79 2.57 3.87
CA ASP A 209 22.53 2.29 5.08
C ASP A 209 21.61 1.71 6.16
N VAL A 210 22.22 1.00 7.11
CA VAL A 210 21.58 0.48 8.32
C VAL A 210 22.48 0.75 9.51
N LEU A 211 21.95 1.47 10.49
CA LEU A 211 22.65 1.78 11.73
C LEU A 211 22.10 0.90 12.86
N VAL A 212 22.96 0.12 13.46
CA VAL A 212 22.65 -0.67 14.66
C VAL A 212 23.36 -0.03 15.84
N ASN A 213 22.58 0.45 16.81
CA ASN A 213 23.12 1.19 17.97
C ASN A 213 24.04 2.36 17.53
N GLY A 214 23.65 3.05 16.44
CA GLY A 214 24.38 4.18 15.88
C GLY A 214 25.59 3.83 15.00
N VAL A 215 25.89 2.54 14.79
CA VAL A 215 27.04 2.07 13.99
C VAL A 215 26.52 1.43 12.69
N SER A 216 27.09 1.82 11.54
CA SER A 216 26.72 1.20 10.26
C SER A 216 27.15 -0.28 10.21
N ARG A 217 26.18 -1.14 9.83
CA ARG A 217 26.38 -2.55 9.50
C ARG A 217 25.97 -2.85 8.06
N PHE A 218 26.00 -1.85 7.20
CA PHE A 218 25.54 -1.98 5.83
C PHE A 218 26.38 -2.96 5.00
N ASP A 219 27.71 -2.96 5.13
CA ASP A 219 28.56 -3.87 4.36
C ASP A 219 28.28 -5.34 4.71
N GLU A 220 27.99 -5.65 5.97
CA GLU A 220 27.58 -7.00 6.39
C GLU A 220 26.25 -7.41 5.76
N LEU A 221 25.25 -6.50 5.77
CA LEU A 221 23.96 -6.72 5.12
C LEU A 221 24.15 -6.91 3.60
N LEU A 222 24.95 -6.04 2.97
CA LEU A 222 25.24 -6.11 1.53
C LEU A 222 25.85 -7.45 1.13
N ASP A 223 26.81 -7.95 1.88
CA ASP A 223 27.46 -9.25 1.64
C ASP A 223 26.47 -10.41 1.84
N GLY A 224 25.61 -10.32 2.84
CA GLY A 224 24.55 -11.31 3.09
C GLY A 224 23.57 -11.42 1.93
N VAL A 225 23.11 -10.28 1.41
CA VAL A 225 22.17 -10.23 0.27
C VAL A 225 22.85 -10.61 -1.05
N ALA A 226 24.06 -10.08 -1.33
CA ALA A 226 24.81 -10.34 -2.55
C ALA A 226 25.18 -11.83 -2.72
N SER A 227 25.47 -12.51 -1.62
CA SER A 227 25.79 -13.96 -1.65
C SER A 227 24.59 -14.85 -2.04
N GLY A 228 23.39 -14.31 -2.17
CA GLY A 228 22.15 -15.04 -2.48
C GLY A 228 21.72 -16.03 -1.38
N ARG A 229 22.41 -16.02 -0.22
CA ARG A 229 22.04 -16.85 0.94
C ARG A 229 20.72 -16.42 1.57
N LEU A 230 20.32 -15.18 1.28
CA LEU A 230 19.15 -14.54 1.87
C LEU A 230 18.37 -13.85 0.77
N THR A 231 17.11 -14.22 0.62
CA THR A 231 16.18 -13.54 -0.28
C THR A 231 15.35 -12.54 0.55
N ALA A 232 15.31 -11.29 0.09
CA ALA A 232 14.58 -10.21 0.76
C ALA A 232 13.05 -10.37 0.67
N ASN A 233 12.53 -11.60 0.53
CA ASN A 233 11.12 -11.84 0.28
C ASN A 233 10.33 -12.11 1.56
N SER A 234 9.91 -11.01 2.21
CA SER A 234 8.90 -11.05 3.27
C SER A 234 7.45 -11.03 2.74
N VAL A 235 7.23 -10.95 1.42
CA VAL A 235 5.92 -10.67 0.82
C VAL A 235 5.45 -11.80 -0.08
N LYS A 236 4.49 -12.59 0.37
CA LYS A 236 3.89 -13.71 -0.39
C LYS A 236 3.24 -13.34 -1.75
N ASN A 237 3.12 -12.05 -2.05
CA ASN A 237 2.54 -11.57 -3.30
C ASN A 237 3.57 -11.45 -4.45
N ILE A 238 4.85 -11.61 -4.17
CA ILE A 238 5.94 -11.50 -5.14
C ILE A 238 6.70 -12.84 -5.13
N PHE A 239 7.08 -13.30 -6.32
CA PHE A 239 7.89 -14.51 -6.45
C PHE A 239 9.28 -14.29 -5.87
N ASP A 240 9.78 -15.31 -5.19
CA ASP A 240 11.08 -15.24 -4.52
C ASP A 240 12.20 -15.55 -5.52
N LEU A 241 12.80 -14.49 -6.06
CA LEU A 241 13.97 -14.58 -6.94
C LEU A 241 15.10 -13.74 -6.34
N PRO A 242 16.31 -14.29 -6.24
CA PRO A 242 17.46 -13.48 -5.80
C PRO A 242 17.83 -12.47 -6.88
N PHE A 243 18.24 -11.29 -6.49
CA PHE A 243 18.98 -10.39 -7.37
C PHE A 243 20.36 -10.99 -7.65
N SER A 244 20.96 -10.67 -8.81
CA SER A 244 22.31 -11.14 -9.10
C SER A 244 23.33 -10.46 -8.17
N GLU A 245 24.36 -11.19 -7.75
CA GLU A 245 25.45 -10.67 -6.93
C GLU A 245 26.07 -9.41 -7.55
N GLY A 246 26.34 -9.46 -8.87
CA GLY A 246 26.90 -8.32 -9.60
C GLY A 246 26.05 -7.06 -9.52
N LEU A 247 24.73 -7.20 -9.62
CA LEU A 247 23.80 -6.06 -9.49
C LEU A 247 23.88 -5.45 -8.09
N ILE A 248 23.75 -6.26 -7.05
CA ILE A 248 23.76 -5.80 -5.65
C ILE A 248 25.07 -5.10 -5.32
N ARG A 249 26.22 -5.71 -5.69
CA ARG A 249 27.55 -5.12 -5.45
C ARG A 249 27.77 -3.80 -6.23
N SER A 250 27.25 -3.71 -7.46
CA SER A 250 27.37 -2.49 -8.28
C SER A 250 26.45 -1.38 -7.80
N LEU A 251 25.23 -1.70 -7.40
CA LEU A 251 24.30 -0.73 -6.85
C LEU A 251 24.79 -0.18 -5.50
N ARG A 252 25.34 -1.04 -4.64
CA ARG A 252 25.59 -0.74 -3.22
C ARG A 252 24.33 -0.18 -2.55
N LEU A 253 23.18 -0.74 -2.89
CA LEU A 253 21.86 -0.48 -2.33
C LEU A 253 21.14 -1.82 -2.18
N ILE A 254 20.30 -1.95 -1.18
CA ILE A 254 19.41 -3.11 -1.06
C ILE A 254 18.04 -2.75 -1.64
N PRO A 255 17.67 -3.29 -2.82
CA PRO A 255 16.38 -3.04 -3.43
C PRO A 255 15.27 -3.82 -2.74
N CYS A 256 14.05 -3.26 -2.66
CA CYS A 256 12.88 -4.04 -2.26
C CYS A 256 12.51 -5.10 -3.31
N SER A 257 11.72 -6.10 -2.91
CA SER A 257 11.34 -7.23 -3.78
C SER A 257 10.54 -6.81 -5.03
N TYR A 258 9.79 -5.69 -5.00
CA TYR A 258 9.09 -5.18 -6.18
C TYR A 258 10.03 -4.75 -7.31
N LEU A 259 11.30 -4.44 -7.00
CA LEU A 259 12.30 -4.10 -8.02
C LEU A 259 12.66 -5.29 -8.93
N LEU A 260 12.26 -6.52 -8.60
CA LEU A 260 12.31 -7.66 -9.51
C LEU A 260 11.54 -7.40 -10.81
N TYR A 261 10.41 -6.70 -10.77
CA TYR A 261 9.64 -6.34 -11.96
C TYR A 261 10.40 -5.41 -12.93
N TYR A 262 11.37 -4.63 -12.41
CA TYR A 262 12.19 -3.70 -13.19
C TYR A 262 13.56 -4.28 -13.56
N PHE A 263 14.18 -5.05 -12.68
CA PHE A 263 15.51 -5.63 -12.92
C PHE A 263 15.48 -7.03 -13.54
N LYS A 264 14.37 -7.76 -13.41
CA LYS A 264 14.15 -9.11 -13.93
C LYS A 264 12.79 -9.26 -14.63
N PRO A 265 12.39 -8.30 -15.50
CA PRO A 265 11.04 -8.32 -16.08
C PRO A 265 10.74 -9.59 -16.89
N LYS A 266 11.74 -10.14 -17.58
CA LYS A 266 11.57 -11.36 -18.38
C LYS A 266 11.31 -12.58 -17.52
N GLU A 267 12.07 -12.74 -16.44
CA GLU A 267 11.93 -13.85 -15.49
C GLU A 267 10.59 -13.77 -14.76
N MET A 268 10.22 -12.58 -14.31
CA MET A 268 8.94 -12.35 -13.64
C MET A 268 7.77 -12.63 -14.58
N LEU A 269 7.82 -12.15 -15.82
CA LEU A 269 6.79 -12.40 -16.82
C LEU A 269 6.69 -13.92 -17.14
N ALA A 270 7.81 -14.62 -17.29
CA ALA A 270 7.80 -16.05 -17.55
C ALA A 270 7.09 -16.84 -16.43
N ILE A 271 7.32 -16.47 -15.18
CA ILE A 271 6.65 -17.09 -14.02
C ILE A 271 5.15 -16.79 -14.04
N GLU A 272 4.76 -15.51 -14.20
CA GLU A 272 3.35 -15.11 -14.25
C GLU A 272 2.59 -15.74 -15.42
N MET A 273 3.22 -15.84 -16.60
CA MET A 273 2.65 -16.54 -17.75
C MET A 273 2.50 -18.06 -17.51
N GLY A 274 3.44 -18.66 -16.79
CA GLY A 274 3.33 -20.06 -16.37
C GLY A 274 2.09 -20.31 -15.50
N GLU A 275 1.77 -19.40 -14.57
CA GLU A 275 0.55 -19.49 -13.77
C GLU A 275 -0.71 -19.16 -14.61
N TYR A 276 -0.63 -18.17 -15.47
CA TYR A 276 -1.74 -17.77 -16.36
C TYR A 276 -2.20 -18.93 -17.25
N TYR A 277 -1.27 -19.69 -17.87
CA TYR A 277 -1.59 -20.86 -18.71
C TYR A 277 -2.16 -22.04 -17.93
N LYS A 278 -1.89 -22.12 -16.63
CA LYS A 278 -2.53 -23.10 -15.74
C LYS A 278 -3.95 -22.68 -15.32
N GLY A 279 -4.45 -21.57 -15.86
CA GLY A 279 -5.78 -21.02 -15.57
C GLY A 279 -5.84 -20.18 -14.28
N GLY A 280 -4.69 -19.80 -13.71
CA GLY A 280 -4.59 -18.97 -12.51
C GLY A 280 -3.78 -17.68 -12.74
N ALA A 281 -4.09 -16.69 -11.95
CA ALA A 281 -3.23 -15.53 -11.67
C ALA A 281 -3.29 -15.33 -10.15
N ARG A 282 -2.51 -14.41 -9.59
CA ARG A 282 -2.51 -14.20 -8.14
C ARG A 282 -3.91 -13.86 -7.60
N ALA A 283 -4.74 -13.18 -8.38
CA ALA A 283 -6.13 -12.85 -8.03
C ALA A 283 -6.95 -14.09 -7.66
N GLN A 284 -6.87 -15.19 -8.46
CA GLN A 284 -7.62 -16.41 -8.18
C GLN A 284 -7.15 -17.12 -6.90
N VAL A 285 -5.84 -17.10 -6.63
CA VAL A 285 -5.30 -17.64 -5.36
C VAL A 285 -5.88 -16.85 -4.19
N VAL A 286 -5.87 -15.52 -4.30
CA VAL A 286 -6.40 -14.62 -3.27
C VAL A 286 -7.91 -14.81 -3.08
N GLN A 287 -8.68 -15.01 -4.15
CA GLN A 287 -10.13 -15.30 -4.07
C GLN A 287 -10.40 -16.57 -3.27
N LYS A 288 -9.63 -17.65 -3.50
CA LYS A 288 -9.78 -18.91 -2.76
C LYS A 288 -9.47 -18.73 -1.28
N VAL A 289 -8.35 -18.07 -0.96
CA VAL A 289 -7.94 -17.79 0.43
C VAL A 289 -8.98 -16.91 1.13
N GLU A 290 -9.45 -15.85 0.46
CA GLU A 290 -10.47 -14.96 1.03
C GLU A 290 -11.77 -15.70 1.33
N LYS A 291 -12.23 -16.56 0.41
CA LYS A 291 -13.43 -17.39 0.65
C LYS A 291 -13.27 -18.26 1.91
N GLN A 292 -12.13 -18.92 2.06
CA GLN A 292 -11.83 -19.75 3.23
C GLN A 292 -11.79 -18.92 4.52
N LEU A 293 -11.19 -17.74 4.48
CA LEU A 293 -11.14 -16.83 5.61
C LEU A 293 -12.55 -16.41 6.07
N PHE A 294 -13.43 -16.01 5.14
CA PHE A 294 -14.78 -15.61 5.48
C PHE A 294 -15.61 -16.76 6.06
N GLU A 295 -15.40 -18.01 5.63
CA GLU A 295 -16.02 -19.17 6.28
C GLU A 295 -15.51 -19.37 7.72
N LEU A 296 -14.20 -19.16 7.97
CA LEU A 296 -13.67 -19.17 9.32
C LEU A 296 -14.25 -18.02 10.19
N TYR A 297 -14.36 -16.82 9.63
CA TYR A 297 -14.87 -15.64 10.34
C TYR A 297 -16.35 -15.78 10.77
N LYS A 298 -17.14 -16.56 10.04
CA LYS A 298 -18.53 -16.89 10.40
C LYS A 298 -18.64 -17.79 11.63
N ASN A 299 -17.56 -18.51 12.01
CA ASN A 299 -17.58 -19.37 13.18
C ASN A 299 -17.78 -18.54 14.46
N PRO A 300 -18.86 -18.76 15.25
CA PRO A 300 -19.15 -18.01 16.45
C PRO A 300 -18.10 -18.22 17.57
N ASP A 301 -17.38 -19.34 17.55
CA ASP A 301 -16.35 -19.65 18.55
C ASP A 301 -15.00 -18.95 18.23
N LEU A 302 -14.83 -18.44 17.00
CA LEU A 302 -13.62 -17.72 16.63
C LEU A 302 -13.64 -16.31 17.23
N ASN A 303 -12.66 -16.02 18.08
CA ASN A 303 -12.49 -14.76 18.79
C ASN A 303 -11.05 -14.22 18.76
N VAL A 304 -10.28 -14.64 17.74
CA VAL A 304 -8.91 -14.20 17.46
C VAL A 304 -8.71 -14.09 15.95
N LYS A 305 -7.68 -13.38 15.55
CA LYS A 305 -7.19 -13.42 14.16
C LYS A 305 -6.72 -14.85 13.83
N PRO A 306 -7.27 -15.52 12.81
CA PRO A 306 -6.81 -16.86 12.44
C PRO A 306 -5.46 -16.78 11.70
N LYS A 307 -4.65 -17.83 11.87
CA LYS A 307 -3.31 -17.94 11.23
C LYS A 307 -3.39 -17.98 9.71
N GLU A 308 -4.49 -18.47 9.16
CA GLU A 308 -4.76 -18.57 7.72
C GLU A 308 -4.72 -17.20 7.03
N LEU A 309 -4.95 -16.10 7.78
CA LEU A 309 -4.85 -14.74 7.24
C LEU A 309 -3.44 -14.42 6.71
N GLU A 310 -2.40 -15.03 7.26
CA GLU A 310 -1.01 -14.86 6.79
C GLU A 310 -0.81 -15.32 5.34
N GLN A 311 -1.65 -16.26 4.86
CA GLN A 311 -1.60 -16.73 3.46
C GLN A 311 -2.10 -15.69 2.46
N ARG A 312 -2.88 -14.70 2.92
CA ARG A 312 -3.44 -13.62 2.10
C ARG A 312 -2.36 -12.66 1.58
N GLY A 313 -1.23 -12.51 2.28
CA GLY A 313 -0.08 -11.72 1.85
C GLY A 313 -0.01 -10.30 2.41
N GLY A 314 -0.56 -10.05 3.57
CA GLY A 314 -0.53 -8.74 4.25
C GLY A 314 0.16 -8.80 5.61
N ALA A 315 1.22 -9.59 5.76
CA ALA A 315 1.99 -9.63 7.00
C ALA A 315 2.42 -8.22 7.43
N TYR A 316 2.37 -7.95 8.74
CA TYR A 316 2.73 -6.65 9.36
C TYR A 316 1.83 -5.46 8.98
N TYR A 317 0.65 -5.73 8.43
CA TYR A 317 -0.30 -4.68 8.05
C TYR A 317 -0.74 -3.85 9.27
N SER A 318 -1.08 -4.51 10.37
CA SER A 318 -1.48 -3.86 11.62
C SER A 318 -0.33 -3.08 12.25
N ASP A 319 0.90 -3.60 12.17
CA ASP A 319 2.06 -2.92 12.73
C ASP A 319 2.31 -1.60 12.01
N ALA A 320 2.20 -1.58 10.67
CA ALA A 320 2.33 -0.36 9.90
C ALA A 320 1.30 0.72 10.30
N ALA A 321 0.00 0.34 10.40
CA ALA A 321 -1.07 1.30 10.73
C ALA A 321 -1.00 1.76 12.17
N CYS A 322 -1.00 0.79 13.08
CA CYS A 322 -1.14 1.08 14.50
C CYS A 322 0.06 1.84 15.07
N GLU A 323 1.29 1.55 14.57
CA GLU A 323 2.48 2.27 15.01
C GLU A 323 2.48 3.73 14.51
N VAL A 324 2.04 3.99 13.28
CA VAL A 324 1.90 5.36 12.77
C VAL A 324 0.86 6.14 13.59
N ILE A 325 -0.32 5.55 13.84
CA ILE A 325 -1.36 6.17 14.69
C ILE A 325 -0.84 6.41 16.09
N ASN A 326 -0.16 5.43 16.68
CA ASN A 326 0.40 5.49 18.03
C ASN A 326 1.49 6.56 18.15
N ALA A 327 2.35 6.68 17.13
CA ALA A 327 3.39 7.71 17.10
C ALA A 327 2.81 9.12 17.03
N ILE A 328 1.74 9.33 16.26
CA ILE A 328 1.05 10.63 16.17
C ILE A 328 0.30 10.93 17.48
N TYR A 329 -0.49 9.97 17.98
CA TYR A 329 -1.33 10.15 19.16
C TYR A 329 -0.50 10.46 20.41
N ASN A 330 0.59 9.73 20.63
CA ASN A 330 1.45 9.86 21.79
C ASN A 330 2.69 10.74 21.58
N ASP A 331 2.82 11.40 20.42
CA ASP A 331 3.98 12.24 20.07
C ASP A 331 5.34 11.54 20.28
N LYS A 332 5.45 10.29 19.80
CA LYS A 332 6.58 9.40 20.15
C LYS A 332 7.92 9.81 19.56
N GLN A 333 7.94 10.59 18.50
CA GLN A 333 9.15 10.97 17.76
C GLN A 333 9.98 9.75 17.33
N THR A 334 9.31 8.69 16.84
CA THR A 334 9.91 7.42 16.41
C THR A 334 10.07 7.33 14.91
N GLU A 335 11.04 6.53 14.45
CA GLU A 335 11.30 6.32 13.02
C GLU A 335 10.31 5.35 12.39
N HIS A 336 9.74 5.80 11.27
CA HIS A 336 8.81 5.05 10.42
C HIS A 336 9.12 5.27 8.95
N TYR A 337 8.57 4.40 8.08
CA TYR A 337 8.78 4.45 6.63
C TYR A 337 7.43 4.71 5.98
N VAL A 338 7.25 5.92 5.44
CA VAL A 338 5.94 6.38 4.98
C VAL A 338 6.03 7.17 3.68
N ASN A 339 4.89 7.25 2.98
CA ASN A 339 4.73 8.05 1.77
C ASN A 339 4.19 9.43 2.15
N ILE A 340 4.99 10.46 1.94
CA ILE A 340 4.65 11.87 2.15
C ILE A 340 5.40 12.75 1.15
N PRO A 341 4.96 13.99 0.89
CA PRO A 341 5.80 14.99 0.24
C PRO A 341 7.02 15.31 1.10
N HIS A 342 8.19 15.37 0.48
CA HIS A 342 9.42 15.66 1.22
C HIS A 342 9.68 17.15 1.44
N HIS A 343 8.86 18.03 0.87
CA HIS A 343 8.90 19.49 1.05
C HIS A 343 10.29 20.13 0.89
N GLY A 344 11.08 19.65 -0.08
CA GLY A 344 12.42 20.17 -0.36
C GLY A 344 13.52 19.62 0.57
N HIS A 345 13.21 18.63 1.41
CA HIS A 345 14.23 18.00 2.26
C HIS A 345 15.26 17.21 1.43
N VAL A 346 14.85 16.61 0.31
CA VAL A 346 15.72 15.95 -0.66
C VAL A 346 16.06 16.94 -1.76
N ASP A 347 17.35 17.23 -1.96
CA ASP A 347 17.84 18.35 -2.79
C ASP A 347 17.87 18.06 -4.29
N ASN A 348 17.86 16.80 -4.71
CA ASN A 348 18.02 16.38 -6.09
C ASN A 348 16.74 15.84 -6.76
N ILE A 349 15.57 16.08 -6.15
CA ILE A 349 14.25 15.81 -6.73
C ILE A 349 13.27 16.98 -6.46
N PRO A 350 12.20 17.16 -7.25
CA PRO A 350 11.21 18.22 -7.03
C PRO A 350 10.56 18.17 -5.64
N ALA A 351 10.49 19.32 -4.99
CA ALA A 351 10.10 19.48 -3.58
C ALA A 351 8.67 19.00 -3.25
N ASP A 352 7.78 18.97 -4.24
CA ASP A 352 6.36 18.62 -4.13
C ASP A 352 6.07 17.11 -4.32
N TRP A 353 7.08 16.32 -4.68
CA TRP A 353 6.89 14.88 -4.88
C TRP A 353 6.60 14.15 -3.58
N ALA A 354 5.57 13.30 -3.60
CA ALA A 354 5.39 12.29 -2.57
C ALA A 354 6.40 11.16 -2.77
N VAL A 355 7.14 10.82 -1.72
CA VAL A 355 8.18 9.77 -1.72
C VAL A 355 7.98 8.83 -0.54
N GLU A 356 8.44 7.59 -0.66
CA GLU A 356 8.50 6.65 0.47
C GLU A 356 9.90 6.69 1.05
N MET A 357 10.00 7.12 2.31
CA MET A 357 11.29 7.30 2.96
C MET A 357 11.20 7.20 4.49
N SER A 358 12.37 7.07 5.11
CA SER A 358 12.49 7.12 6.58
C SER A 358 12.10 8.50 7.10
N CYS A 359 11.16 8.51 8.04
CA CYS A 359 10.62 9.72 8.65
C CYS A 359 10.55 9.57 10.16
N THR A 360 10.71 10.67 10.89
CA THR A 360 10.35 10.75 12.30
C THR A 360 8.88 11.15 12.42
N LEU A 361 8.09 10.37 13.15
CA LEU A 361 6.67 10.62 13.37
C LEU A 361 6.39 11.10 14.79
N GLY A 362 5.61 12.17 14.87
CA GLY A 362 5.08 12.72 16.09
C GLY A 362 3.72 13.36 15.84
N ARG A 363 3.23 14.16 16.79
CA ARG A 363 1.88 14.78 16.76
C ARG A 363 1.61 15.61 15.50
N ASP A 364 2.64 16.25 14.96
CA ASP A 364 2.54 17.07 13.75
C ASP A 364 2.60 16.24 12.45
N GLY A 365 2.62 14.91 12.55
CA GLY A 365 2.74 13.98 11.43
C GLY A 365 4.18 13.55 11.17
N ALA A 366 4.48 13.21 9.92
CA ALA A 366 5.76 12.68 9.49
C ALA A 366 6.69 13.79 8.99
N LYS A 367 7.95 13.74 9.42
CA LYS A 367 9.03 14.61 8.95
C LYS A 367 10.18 13.74 8.45
N PRO A 368 10.76 13.98 7.24
CA PRO A 368 11.92 13.23 6.75
C PRO A 368 13.05 13.21 7.76
N THR A 369 13.72 12.07 7.92
CA THR A 369 14.88 11.98 8.81
C THR A 369 16.04 12.82 8.26
N PRO A 370 16.84 13.50 9.11
CA PRO A 370 17.94 14.35 8.65
C PRO A 370 19.03 13.63 7.84
N ARG A 371 19.08 12.31 7.91
CA ARG A 371 20.09 11.49 7.23
C ARG A 371 19.90 11.40 5.71
N ILE A 372 18.67 11.57 5.21
CA ILE A 372 18.33 11.36 3.78
C ILE A 372 18.02 12.71 3.14
N THR A 373 19.05 13.46 2.77
CA THR A 373 18.93 14.77 2.07
C THR A 373 19.14 14.65 0.56
N HIS A 374 19.53 13.47 0.07
CA HIS A 374 19.89 13.23 -1.32
C HIS A 374 19.56 11.77 -1.70
N PHE A 375 18.92 11.57 -2.85
CA PHE A 375 18.72 10.23 -3.40
C PHE A 375 19.93 9.82 -4.24
N ASP A 376 20.26 8.51 -4.24
CA ASP A 376 21.41 8.00 -4.99
C ASP A 376 21.21 8.17 -6.49
N GLU A 377 22.18 8.83 -7.15
CA GLU A 377 22.12 9.17 -8.57
C GLU A 377 21.98 7.94 -9.50
N LYS A 378 22.53 6.79 -9.07
CA LYS A 378 22.45 5.53 -9.84
C LYS A 378 21.00 5.08 -10.10
N VAL A 379 20.07 5.42 -9.22
CA VAL A 379 18.67 5.01 -9.31
C VAL A 379 17.71 6.15 -9.66
N LEU A 380 18.19 7.40 -9.72
CA LEU A 380 17.37 8.57 -10.03
C LEU A 380 16.60 8.43 -11.35
N GLY A 381 17.25 7.93 -12.41
CA GLY A 381 16.59 7.75 -13.70
C GLY A 381 15.34 6.89 -13.62
N LEU A 382 15.40 5.79 -12.85
CA LEU A 382 14.24 4.94 -12.61
C LEU A 382 13.18 5.63 -11.73
N ILE A 383 13.60 6.34 -10.69
CA ILE A 383 12.70 7.10 -9.80
C ILE A 383 11.94 8.16 -10.59
N TYR A 384 12.62 8.96 -11.44
CA TYR A 384 11.97 9.97 -12.29
C TYR A 384 10.99 9.35 -13.28
N THR A 385 11.35 8.23 -13.90
CA THR A 385 10.48 7.52 -14.85
C THR A 385 9.19 7.06 -14.17
N ILE A 386 9.29 6.41 -13.00
CA ILE A 386 8.10 5.95 -12.29
C ILE A 386 7.29 7.10 -11.70
N LYS A 387 7.95 8.17 -11.23
CA LYS A 387 7.22 9.36 -10.79
C LYS A 387 6.45 10.02 -11.94
N GLY A 388 7.04 10.11 -13.13
CA GLY A 388 6.34 10.58 -14.33
C GLY A 388 5.09 9.75 -14.64
N PHE A 389 5.20 8.42 -14.52
CA PHE A 389 4.06 7.51 -14.63
C PHE A 389 2.98 7.79 -13.57
N GLU A 390 3.34 7.94 -12.28
CA GLU A 390 2.40 8.23 -11.20
C GLU A 390 1.66 9.56 -11.40
N VAL A 391 2.38 10.60 -11.82
CA VAL A 391 1.80 11.92 -12.10
C VAL A 391 0.83 11.85 -13.28
N ALA A 392 1.22 11.21 -14.40
CA ALA A 392 0.34 11.02 -15.55
C ALA A 392 -0.90 10.18 -15.19
N ALA A 393 -0.74 9.14 -14.37
CA ALA A 393 -1.84 8.32 -13.87
C ALA A 393 -2.82 9.12 -13.01
N SER A 394 -2.32 10.01 -12.14
CA SER A 394 -3.17 10.88 -11.33
C SER A 394 -3.99 11.85 -12.20
N GLN A 395 -3.39 12.40 -13.25
CA GLN A 395 -4.08 13.26 -14.20
C GLN A 395 -5.15 12.48 -14.97
N ALA A 396 -4.82 11.29 -15.48
CA ALA A 396 -5.77 10.42 -16.19
C ALA A 396 -6.99 10.03 -15.33
N ALA A 397 -6.77 9.79 -14.03
CA ALA A 397 -7.86 9.48 -13.10
C ALA A 397 -8.87 10.62 -12.93
N ILE A 398 -8.42 11.88 -13.10
CA ILE A 398 -9.26 13.08 -13.00
C ILE A 398 -9.95 13.38 -14.33
N SER A 399 -9.18 13.40 -15.41
CA SER A 399 -9.69 13.81 -16.74
C SER A 399 -10.64 12.79 -17.36
N GLY A 400 -10.41 11.49 -17.13
CA GLY A 400 -11.12 10.42 -17.81
C GLY A 400 -10.84 10.32 -19.32
N GLU A 401 -9.78 10.98 -19.81
CA GLU A 401 -9.43 11.02 -21.23
C GLU A 401 -8.50 9.87 -21.62
N LEU A 402 -8.77 9.27 -22.81
CA LEU A 402 -7.94 8.19 -23.35
C LEU A 402 -6.48 8.59 -23.52
N ASN A 403 -6.23 9.82 -24.00
CA ASN A 403 -4.86 10.30 -24.26
C ASN A 403 -4.02 10.37 -22.98
N ASP A 404 -4.61 10.71 -21.84
CA ASP A 404 -3.91 10.74 -20.55
C ASP A 404 -3.56 9.32 -20.09
N VAL A 405 -4.45 8.34 -20.33
CA VAL A 405 -4.16 6.92 -20.07
C VAL A 405 -3.02 6.42 -20.97
N LEU A 406 -3.04 6.78 -22.25
CA LEU A 406 -1.97 6.44 -23.20
C LEU A 406 -0.64 7.02 -22.77
N LEU A 407 -0.62 8.29 -22.36
CA LEU A 407 0.59 8.92 -21.83
C LEU A 407 1.13 8.15 -20.62
N ALA A 408 0.27 7.82 -19.66
CA ALA A 408 0.69 7.07 -18.48
C ALA A 408 1.25 5.70 -18.84
N LEU A 409 0.61 4.93 -19.73
CA LEU A 409 1.11 3.63 -20.16
C LEU A 409 2.47 3.74 -20.87
N ASN A 410 2.65 4.73 -21.76
CA ASN A 410 3.90 4.94 -22.46
C ASN A 410 5.06 5.41 -21.56
N LEU A 411 4.76 6.07 -20.44
CA LEU A 411 5.75 6.41 -19.43
C LEU A 411 6.12 5.23 -18.51
N SER A 412 5.31 4.16 -18.52
CA SER A 412 5.62 2.98 -17.72
C SER A 412 6.74 2.16 -18.38
N PRO A 413 7.88 1.92 -17.71
CA PRO A 413 8.95 1.10 -18.27
C PRO A 413 8.58 -0.39 -18.38
N LEU A 414 7.40 -0.78 -17.91
CA LEU A 414 6.87 -2.14 -18.03
C LEU A 414 6.00 -2.32 -19.28
N ILE A 415 5.78 -1.24 -20.08
CA ILE A 415 5.08 -1.27 -21.37
C ILE A 415 6.07 -0.80 -22.43
N HIS A 416 6.38 -1.65 -23.41
CA HIS A 416 7.51 -1.44 -24.32
C HIS A 416 7.08 -1.02 -25.74
N SER A 417 5.79 -0.76 -25.96
CA SER A 417 5.24 -0.47 -27.30
C SER A 417 4.05 0.47 -27.19
N ASP A 418 4.11 1.59 -27.90
CA ASP A 418 3.00 2.54 -28.01
C ASP A 418 1.74 1.90 -28.60
N ARG A 419 1.90 1.03 -29.61
CA ARG A 419 0.78 0.29 -30.20
C ARG A 419 0.08 -0.62 -29.16
N ASP A 420 0.87 -1.30 -28.34
CA ASP A 420 0.32 -2.21 -27.32
C ASP A 420 -0.29 -1.40 -26.17
N ALA A 421 0.29 -0.23 -25.85
CA ALA A 421 -0.30 0.70 -24.89
C ALA A 421 -1.69 1.15 -25.34
N GLU A 422 -1.90 1.44 -26.63
CA GLU A 422 -3.22 1.79 -27.17
C GLU A 422 -4.22 0.63 -27.05
N GLN A 423 -3.82 -0.59 -27.40
CA GLN A 423 -4.69 -1.76 -27.29
C GLN A 423 -5.06 -2.04 -25.85
N LEU A 424 -4.07 -2.03 -24.94
CA LEU A 424 -4.29 -2.22 -23.50
C LEU A 424 -5.22 -1.14 -22.92
N ALA A 425 -5.01 0.14 -23.27
CA ALA A 425 -5.84 1.23 -22.78
C ALA A 425 -7.31 1.00 -23.14
N ARG A 426 -7.59 0.74 -24.43
CA ARG A 426 -8.94 0.52 -24.94
C ARG A 426 -9.63 -0.68 -24.27
N GLU A 427 -8.95 -1.82 -24.23
CA GLU A 427 -9.50 -3.06 -23.64
C GLU A 427 -9.73 -2.88 -22.14
N MET A 428 -8.76 -2.34 -21.40
CA MET A 428 -8.88 -2.19 -19.97
C MET A 428 -9.90 -1.13 -19.56
N ILE A 429 -10.04 -0.01 -20.31
CA ILE A 429 -11.12 0.97 -20.04
C ILE A 429 -12.48 0.31 -20.18
N LEU A 430 -12.73 -0.44 -21.26
CA LEU A 430 -14.00 -1.14 -21.47
C LEU A 430 -14.23 -2.24 -20.43
N ALA A 431 -13.18 -2.98 -20.09
CA ALA A 431 -13.27 -4.04 -19.09
C ALA A 431 -13.61 -3.51 -17.68
N HIS A 432 -13.17 -2.30 -17.36
CA HIS A 432 -13.38 -1.65 -16.06
C HIS A 432 -14.50 -0.61 -16.04
N GLU A 433 -15.30 -0.46 -17.11
CA GLU A 433 -16.30 0.60 -17.29
C GLU A 433 -17.18 0.85 -16.06
N LYS A 434 -17.62 -0.22 -15.37
CA LYS A 434 -18.46 -0.13 -14.17
C LYS A 434 -17.82 0.72 -13.05
N TRP A 435 -16.48 0.77 -12.98
CA TRP A 435 -15.74 1.39 -11.89
C TRP A 435 -14.94 2.64 -12.31
N LEU A 436 -15.18 3.13 -13.53
CA LEU A 436 -14.49 4.29 -14.11
C LEU A 436 -15.49 5.41 -14.46
N PRO A 437 -16.21 6.00 -13.47
CA PRO A 437 -17.25 6.99 -13.74
C PRO A 437 -16.74 8.22 -14.49
N ASN A 438 -15.49 8.67 -14.24
CA ASN A 438 -14.90 9.80 -14.94
C ASN A 438 -14.64 9.53 -16.43
N PHE A 439 -14.65 8.27 -16.86
CA PHE A 439 -14.39 7.85 -18.24
C PHE A 439 -15.68 7.66 -19.06
N ALA A 440 -16.85 8.08 -18.59
CA ALA A 440 -18.12 7.84 -19.28
C ALA A 440 -18.11 8.28 -20.76
N ALA A 441 -17.64 9.49 -21.03
CA ALA A 441 -17.55 10.01 -22.41
C ALA A 441 -16.53 9.23 -23.27
N THR A 442 -15.41 8.83 -22.70
CA THR A 442 -14.40 8.02 -23.38
C THR A 442 -14.93 6.62 -23.69
N ILE A 443 -15.66 6.00 -22.75
CA ILE A 443 -16.29 4.68 -22.93
C ILE A 443 -17.33 4.73 -24.07
N GLU A 444 -18.15 5.75 -24.13
CA GLU A 444 -19.11 5.91 -25.23
C GLU A 444 -18.42 5.99 -26.61
N LYS A 445 -17.35 6.79 -26.71
CA LYS A 445 -16.55 6.88 -27.95
C LYS A 445 -15.87 5.56 -28.31
N LEU A 446 -15.46 4.75 -27.35
CA LEU A 446 -14.82 3.46 -27.62
C LEU A 446 -15.81 2.37 -28.03
N LYS A 447 -17.09 2.51 -27.72
CA LYS A 447 -18.17 1.59 -28.09
C LYS A 447 -18.82 1.93 -29.44
N SER A 448 -18.67 3.18 -29.91
CA SER A 448 -19.18 3.64 -31.23
C SER A 448 -18.23 3.22 -32.37
#